data_4d82add2b094565b01ff8383c3c69f99
#
_entry.id   4d82add2b094565b01ff8383c3c69f99
#
_cell.length_a   1.000
_cell.length_b   1.000
_cell.length_c   1.000
_cell.angle_alpha   90.00
_cell.angle_beta   90.00
_cell.angle_gamma   90.00
#
_symmetry.space_group_name_H-M   'P 1'
#
loop_
_entity.id
_entity.type
_entity.pdbx_description
1 polymer ?
#
loop_
_entity_poly.entity_id
_entity_poly.type
_entity_poly.pdbx_seq_one_letter_code
_entity_poly.pdbx_strand_id
1 'polypeptide(L)'
;VGSEMCIRDRYMDLLLPQKKLFAYAILSSVILTLIGIVSTVFNKAIMDEVLPYGLKSLLISLIVVFSVVNLTSTLLSTVRQWILIFLSIKIDIPLMLGYFEHVYKLPMKFFASRKTGEITTRYSDASTIKSVLTSIAMSVVMDIVMAVGTGFVLFRMNSSLFSITLFTTVLSLLLVIIFKQPYKRINEETMVQSAVLNSQMIESLRGIETIKCNACEDRELEALEREYIKSLKISPVSYT
;
A
#
# COMPACT_ATOMS: atom_id res chain seq x y z
N VAL A 1 -14.89 -21.75 7.87
CA VAL A 1 -13.64 -22.54 7.66
C VAL A 1 -13.53 -23.04 6.22
N GLY A 2 -14.65 -23.40 5.55
CA GLY A 2 -14.62 -23.89 4.15
C GLY A 2 -14.47 -22.82 3.07
N SER A 3 -14.91 -21.58 3.31
CA SER A 3 -14.86 -20.49 2.32
C SER A 3 -13.49 -19.83 2.17
N GLU A 4 -12.72 -19.73 3.24
CA GLU A 4 -11.39 -19.11 3.21
C GLU A 4 -10.35 -19.99 2.50
N MET A 5 -10.48 -21.32 2.63
CA MET A 5 -9.61 -22.29 1.96
C MET A 5 -9.83 -22.25 0.43
N CYS A 6 -11.06 -22.09 -0.02
CA CYS A 6 -11.41 -21.99 -1.44
C CYS A 6 -10.87 -20.69 -2.11
N ILE A 7 -10.84 -19.57 -1.36
CA ILE A 7 -10.31 -18.28 -1.84
C ILE A 7 -8.79 -18.39 -1.98
N ARG A 8 -8.10 -18.95 -0.99
CA ARG A 8 -6.64 -19.09 -1.00
C ARG A 8 -6.16 -20.00 -2.15
N ASP A 9 -6.83 -21.13 -2.36
CA ASP A 9 -6.44 -22.09 -3.41
C ASP A 9 -6.66 -21.49 -4.81
N ARG A 10 -7.77 -20.78 -5.02
CA ARG A 10 -8.03 -20.06 -6.27
C ARG A 10 -7.04 -18.91 -6.52
N TYR A 11 -6.57 -18.24 -5.46
CA TYR A 11 -5.50 -17.23 -5.54
C TYR A 11 -4.16 -17.85 -5.94
N MET A 12 -3.81 -19.01 -5.36
CA MET A 12 -2.59 -19.73 -5.69
C MET A 12 -2.61 -20.21 -7.16
N ASP A 13 -3.74 -20.67 -7.67
CA ASP A 13 -3.90 -21.07 -9.06
C ASP A 13 -3.78 -19.89 -10.05
N LEU A 14 -4.13 -18.67 -9.64
CA LEU A 14 -3.94 -17.46 -10.46
C LEU A 14 -2.50 -16.95 -10.41
N LEU A 15 -1.78 -17.17 -9.32
CA LEU A 15 -0.38 -16.78 -9.15
C LEU A 15 0.59 -17.75 -9.84
N LEU A 16 0.30 -19.05 -9.82
CA LEU A 16 1.16 -20.10 -10.39
C LEU A 16 1.50 -19.92 -11.89
N PRO A 17 0.59 -19.49 -12.77
CA PRO A 17 0.92 -19.25 -14.18
C PRO A 17 1.88 -18.06 -14.39
N GLN A 18 1.96 -17.13 -13.44
CA GLN A 18 2.77 -15.92 -13.54
C GLN A 18 4.17 -16.04 -12.91
N LYS A 19 4.66 -17.26 -12.63
CA LYS A 19 5.96 -17.53 -11.98
C LYS A 19 7.12 -16.77 -12.63
N LYS A 20 7.10 -16.62 -13.97
CA LYS A 20 8.15 -15.92 -14.72
C LYS A 20 8.18 -14.43 -14.39
N LEU A 21 7.02 -13.78 -14.31
CA LEU A 21 6.93 -12.35 -13.98
C LEU A 21 7.34 -12.10 -12.51
N PHE A 22 6.95 -12.98 -11.60
CA PHE A 22 7.43 -12.95 -10.22
C PHE A 22 8.94 -13.11 -10.14
N ALA A 23 9.50 -14.07 -10.88
CA ALA A 23 10.94 -14.26 -10.92
C ALA A 23 11.68 -13.03 -11.45
N TYR A 24 11.18 -12.39 -12.51
CA TYR A 24 11.78 -11.14 -13.02
C TYR A 24 11.68 -9.99 -12.02
N ALA A 25 10.57 -9.88 -11.31
CA ALA A 25 10.39 -8.86 -10.28
C ALA A 25 11.34 -9.10 -9.08
N ILE A 26 11.51 -10.33 -8.63
CA ILE A 26 12.48 -10.70 -7.58
C ILE A 26 13.91 -10.45 -8.08
N LEU A 27 14.24 -10.87 -9.29
CA LEU A 27 15.58 -10.66 -9.87
C LEU A 27 15.92 -9.17 -9.95
N SER A 28 14.99 -8.34 -10.44
CA SER A 28 15.19 -6.89 -10.49
C SER A 28 15.36 -6.28 -9.09
N SER A 29 14.67 -6.79 -8.06
CA SER A 29 14.84 -6.35 -6.67
C SER A 29 16.21 -6.73 -6.12
N VAL A 30 16.71 -7.94 -6.42
CA VAL A 30 18.07 -8.35 -6.03
C VAL A 30 19.12 -7.45 -6.68
N ILE A 31 18.99 -7.18 -7.98
CA ILE A 31 19.91 -6.28 -8.69
C ILE A 31 19.88 -4.86 -8.11
N LEU A 32 18.67 -4.32 -7.82
CA LEU A 32 18.51 -3.02 -7.15
C LEU A 32 19.18 -3.00 -5.77
N THR A 33 19.06 -4.07 -5.01
CA THR A 33 19.73 -4.19 -3.70
C THR A 33 21.25 -4.16 -3.87
N LEU A 34 21.80 -4.88 -4.84
CA LEU A 34 23.24 -4.85 -5.15
C LEU A 34 23.71 -3.45 -5.54
N ILE A 35 22.96 -2.76 -6.40
CA ILE A 35 23.28 -1.37 -6.80
C ILE A 35 23.21 -0.43 -5.57
N GLY A 36 22.21 -0.61 -4.69
CA GLY A 36 22.09 0.14 -3.44
C GLY A 36 23.30 -0.05 -2.50
N ILE A 37 23.80 -1.30 -2.41
CA ILE A 37 25.02 -1.60 -1.63
C ILE A 37 26.24 -0.90 -2.24
N VAL A 38 26.43 -0.98 -3.57
CA VAL A 38 27.47 -0.28 -4.29
C VAL A 38 27.38 1.24 -4.02
N SER A 39 26.19 1.80 -4.08
CA SER A 39 25.94 3.21 -3.78
C SER A 39 26.33 3.58 -2.34
N THR A 40 26.08 2.69 -1.38
CA THR A 40 26.45 2.90 0.04
C THR A 40 27.97 2.87 0.23
N VAL A 41 28.67 1.91 -0.38
CA VAL A 41 30.13 1.82 -0.36
C VAL A 41 30.76 3.07 -0.99
N PHE A 42 30.14 3.56 -2.05
CA PHE A 42 30.56 4.75 -2.75
C PHE A 42 30.43 6.02 -1.88
N ASN A 43 29.29 6.19 -1.20
CA ASN A 43 29.12 7.28 -0.24
C ASN A 43 30.15 7.22 0.89
N LYS A 44 30.48 6.01 1.37
CA LYS A 44 31.53 5.82 2.36
C LYS A 44 32.90 6.30 1.83
N ALA A 45 33.29 5.90 0.63
CA ALA A 45 34.55 6.31 0.03
C ALA A 45 34.66 7.85 -0.12
N ILE A 46 33.54 8.51 -0.50
CA ILE A 46 33.54 9.99 -0.56
C ILE A 46 33.76 10.60 0.81
N MET A 47 33.11 10.12 1.85
CA MET A 47 33.19 10.68 3.20
C MET A 47 34.54 10.40 3.88
N ASP A 48 35.09 9.19 3.68
CA ASP A 48 36.28 8.74 4.39
C ASP A 48 37.61 9.17 3.68
N GLU A 49 37.60 9.21 2.33
CA GLU A 49 38.82 9.40 1.55
C GLU A 49 38.83 10.74 0.80
N VAL A 50 37.76 11.11 0.13
CA VAL A 50 37.77 12.26 -0.79
C VAL A 50 37.65 13.59 -0.03
N LEU A 51 36.74 13.65 0.94
CA LEU A 51 36.45 14.88 1.69
C LEU A 51 37.62 15.33 2.58
N PRO A 52 38.28 14.42 3.37
CA PRO A 52 39.39 14.82 4.24
C PRO A 52 40.63 15.24 3.46
N TYR A 53 40.90 14.62 2.31
CA TYR A 53 42.11 14.90 1.53
C TYR A 53 41.93 15.97 0.44
N GLY A 54 40.73 16.51 0.25
CA GLY A 54 40.47 17.63 -0.67
C GLY A 54 40.76 17.31 -2.15
N LEU A 55 40.68 16.05 -2.57
CA LEU A 55 41.04 15.56 -3.90
C LEU A 55 40.00 15.93 -4.95
N LYS A 56 40.00 17.17 -5.46
CA LYS A 56 39.00 17.71 -6.39
C LYS A 56 38.81 16.88 -7.69
N SER A 57 39.92 16.41 -8.28
CA SER A 57 39.83 15.62 -9.52
C SER A 57 39.20 14.26 -9.31
N LEU A 58 39.46 13.59 -8.19
CA LEU A 58 38.83 12.36 -7.75
C LEU A 58 37.34 12.57 -7.47
N LEU A 59 37.00 13.68 -6.82
CA LEU A 59 35.60 14.03 -6.52
C LEU A 59 34.75 14.13 -7.80
N ILE A 60 35.27 14.82 -8.83
CA ILE A 60 34.54 14.96 -10.12
C ILE A 60 34.30 13.59 -10.79
N SER A 61 35.34 12.75 -10.88
CA SER A 61 35.21 11.40 -11.43
C SER A 61 34.21 10.57 -10.65
N LEU A 62 34.26 10.65 -9.34
CA LEU A 62 33.33 9.92 -8.46
C LEU A 62 31.90 10.40 -8.64
N ILE A 63 31.64 11.70 -8.73
CA ILE A 63 30.29 12.25 -8.95
C ILE A 63 29.71 11.73 -10.29
N VAL A 64 30.51 11.69 -11.35
CA VAL A 64 30.07 11.17 -12.66
C VAL A 64 29.66 9.70 -12.55
N VAL A 65 30.53 8.85 -11.97
CA VAL A 65 30.23 7.43 -11.78
C VAL A 65 28.99 7.25 -10.90
N PHE A 66 28.88 7.99 -9.81
CA PHE A 66 27.72 7.93 -8.92
C PHE A 66 26.43 8.37 -9.62
N SER A 67 26.48 9.39 -10.46
CA SER A 67 25.34 9.84 -11.25
C SER A 67 24.87 8.75 -12.23
N VAL A 68 25.81 8.07 -12.90
CA VAL A 68 25.49 6.95 -13.80
C VAL A 68 24.85 5.77 -13.04
N VAL A 69 25.40 5.42 -11.88
CA VAL A 69 24.86 4.36 -11.01
C VAL A 69 23.45 4.70 -10.55
N ASN A 70 23.20 5.95 -10.09
CA ASN A 70 21.87 6.38 -9.68
C ASN A 70 20.87 6.40 -10.86
N LEU A 71 21.30 6.86 -12.03
CA LEU A 71 20.45 6.85 -13.23
C LEU A 71 20.05 5.41 -13.60
N THR A 72 21.01 4.50 -13.59
CA THR A 72 20.77 3.06 -13.85
C THR A 72 19.81 2.47 -12.81
N SER A 73 20.00 2.80 -11.53
CA SER A 73 19.10 2.39 -10.44
C SER A 73 17.66 2.89 -10.66
N THR A 74 17.51 4.15 -11.04
CA THR A 74 16.20 4.76 -11.31
C THR A 74 15.51 4.09 -12.51
N LEU A 75 16.23 3.85 -13.60
CA LEU A 75 15.70 3.15 -14.77
C LEU A 75 15.25 1.73 -14.40
N LEU A 76 16.09 0.99 -13.69
CA LEU A 76 15.76 -0.37 -13.27
C LEU A 76 14.58 -0.41 -12.31
N SER A 77 14.50 0.55 -11.38
CA SER A 77 13.35 0.74 -10.47
C SER A 77 12.05 0.99 -11.24
N THR A 78 12.10 1.82 -12.28
CA THR A 78 10.97 2.08 -13.17
C THR A 78 10.53 0.82 -13.91
N VAL A 79 11.47 0.07 -14.48
CA VAL A 79 11.17 -1.21 -15.13
C VAL A 79 10.52 -2.19 -14.14
N ARG A 80 11.05 -2.30 -12.92
CA ARG A 80 10.45 -3.12 -11.87
C ARG A 80 9.01 -2.69 -11.57
N GLN A 81 8.75 -1.39 -11.45
CA GLN A 81 7.41 -0.87 -11.20
C GLN A 81 6.44 -1.23 -12.34
N TRP A 82 6.89 -1.16 -13.58
CA TRP A 82 6.11 -1.60 -14.74
C TRP A 82 5.77 -3.10 -14.69
N ILE A 83 6.73 -3.94 -14.32
CA ILE A 83 6.50 -5.38 -14.14
C ILE A 83 5.43 -5.63 -13.07
N LEU A 84 5.48 -4.90 -11.95
CA LEU A 84 4.51 -5.02 -10.86
C LEU A 84 3.10 -4.59 -11.28
N ILE A 85 2.99 -3.47 -12.00
CA ILE A 85 1.71 -2.99 -12.53
C ILE A 85 1.13 -4.02 -13.51
N PHE A 86 1.95 -4.54 -14.42
CA PHE A 86 1.51 -5.55 -15.38
C PHE A 86 1.07 -6.85 -14.69
N LEU A 87 1.78 -7.26 -13.65
CA LEU A 87 1.42 -8.42 -12.84
C LEU A 87 0.10 -8.19 -12.08
N SER A 88 -0.08 -6.99 -11.52
CA SER A 88 -1.35 -6.59 -10.88
C SER A 88 -2.54 -6.71 -11.84
N ILE A 89 -2.41 -6.15 -13.03
CA ILE A 89 -3.46 -6.22 -14.06
C ILE A 89 -3.79 -7.67 -14.44
N LYS A 90 -2.78 -8.52 -14.61
CA LYS A 90 -2.97 -9.93 -14.93
C LYS A 90 -3.67 -10.75 -13.85
N ILE A 91 -3.58 -10.31 -12.61
CA ILE A 91 -4.31 -10.92 -11.48
C ILE A 91 -5.71 -10.32 -11.38
N ASP A 92 -5.82 -9.02 -11.63
CA ASP A 92 -7.06 -8.26 -11.48
C ASP A 92 -8.16 -8.71 -12.44
N ILE A 93 -7.82 -8.87 -13.73
CA ILE A 93 -8.80 -9.19 -14.76
C ILE A 93 -9.51 -10.53 -14.50
N PRO A 94 -8.82 -11.66 -14.31
CA PRO A 94 -9.48 -12.94 -14.06
C PRO A 94 -10.30 -12.96 -12.76
N LEU A 95 -9.85 -12.22 -11.76
CA LEU A 95 -10.54 -12.17 -10.47
C LEU A 95 -11.84 -11.39 -10.55
N MET A 96 -11.83 -10.26 -11.27
CA MET A 96 -13.00 -9.46 -11.57
C MET A 96 -14.01 -10.24 -12.43
N LEU A 97 -13.54 -10.84 -13.51
CA LEU A 97 -14.39 -11.64 -14.38
C LEU A 97 -14.98 -12.84 -13.66
N GLY A 98 -14.20 -13.54 -12.82
CA GLY A 98 -14.69 -14.65 -12.03
C GLY A 98 -15.75 -14.25 -10.99
N TYR A 99 -15.67 -13.03 -10.42
CA TYR A 99 -16.73 -12.51 -9.56
C TYR A 99 -18.03 -12.30 -10.33
N PHE A 100 -17.99 -11.62 -11.47
CA PHE A 100 -19.18 -11.40 -12.29
C PHE A 100 -19.74 -12.70 -12.86
N GLU A 101 -18.91 -13.63 -13.30
CA GLU A 101 -19.34 -14.95 -13.74
C GLU A 101 -20.11 -15.68 -12.62
N HIS A 102 -19.62 -15.60 -11.39
CA HIS A 102 -20.33 -16.17 -10.25
C HIS A 102 -21.68 -15.47 -9.99
N VAL A 103 -21.68 -14.13 -9.99
CA VAL A 103 -22.91 -13.35 -9.77
C VAL A 103 -23.96 -13.68 -10.84
N TYR A 104 -23.58 -13.74 -12.12
CA TYR A 104 -24.53 -14.06 -13.21
C TYR A 104 -25.10 -15.48 -13.15
N LYS A 105 -24.42 -16.41 -12.52
CA LYS A 105 -24.90 -17.77 -12.30
C LYS A 105 -25.90 -17.91 -11.12
N LEU A 106 -26.09 -16.83 -10.34
CA LEU A 106 -27.03 -16.85 -9.22
C LEU A 106 -28.49 -16.87 -9.70
N PRO A 107 -29.38 -17.54 -8.98
CA PRO A 107 -30.79 -17.62 -9.38
C PRO A 107 -31.49 -16.26 -9.25
N MET A 108 -32.50 -16.01 -10.10
CA MET A 108 -33.26 -14.74 -10.11
C MET A 108 -33.86 -14.36 -8.76
N LYS A 109 -34.17 -15.35 -7.90
CA LYS A 109 -34.62 -15.09 -6.53
C LYS A 109 -33.63 -14.26 -5.69
N PHE A 110 -32.34 -14.40 -5.95
CA PHE A 110 -31.30 -13.60 -5.31
C PHE A 110 -31.41 -12.12 -5.70
N PHE A 111 -31.62 -11.84 -6.98
CA PHE A 111 -31.73 -10.47 -7.50
C PHE A 111 -33.06 -9.80 -7.11
N ALA A 112 -34.12 -10.56 -7.02
CA ALA A 112 -35.43 -10.05 -6.58
C ALA A 112 -35.44 -9.64 -5.09
N SER A 113 -34.59 -10.26 -4.26
CA SER A 113 -34.54 -10.00 -2.81
C SER A 113 -33.55 -8.92 -2.41
N ARG A 114 -32.73 -8.40 -3.31
CA ARG A 114 -31.65 -7.44 -3.02
C ARG A 114 -31.68 -6.24 -3.96
N LYS A 115 -31.33 -5.07 -3.41
CA LYS A 115 -31.19 -3.85 -4.22
C LYS A 115 -29.88 -3.91 -5.02
N THR A 116 -29.92 -3.43 -6.26
CA THR A 116 -28.75 -3.36 -7.15
C THR A 116 -27.56 -2.64 -6.47
N GLY A 117 -27.84 -1.60 -5.69
CA GLY A 117 -26.81 -0.89 -4.91
C GLY A 117 -26.08 -1.77 -3.90
N GLU A 118 -26.76 -2.74 -3.26
CA GLU A 118 -26.10 -3.67 -2.33
C GLU A 118 -25.11 -4.59 -3.06
N ILE A 119 -25.47 -5.07 -4.24
CA ILE A 119 -24.58 -5.91 -5.07
C ILE A 119 -23.36 -5.10 -5.52
N THR A 120 -23.55 -3.86 -5.93
CA THR A 120 -22.46 -2.96 -6.34
C THR A 120 -21.53 -2.63 -5.17
N THR A 121 -22.07 -2.40 -3.98
CA THR A 121 -21.26 -2.17 -2.77
C THR A 121 -20.40 -3.40 -2.43
N ARG A 122 -20.98 -4.59 -2.47
CA ARG A 122 -20.24 -5.84 -2.25
C ARG A 122 -19.12 -6.06 -3.27
N TYR A 123 -19.36 -5.65 -4.52
CA TYR A 123 -18.32 -5.66 -5.54
C TYR A 123 -17.19 -4.69 -5.21
N SER A 124 -17.52 -3.46 -4.80
CA SER A 124 -16.53 -2.45 -4.39
C SER A 124 -15.69 -2.94 -3.20
N ASP A 125 -16.33 -3.54 -2.19
CA ASP A 125 -15.65 -4.13 -1.04
C ASP A 125 -14.69 -5.24 -1.47
N ALA A 126 -15.16 -6.16 -2.33
CA ALA A 126 -14.34 -7.24 -2.87
C ALA A 126 -13.15 -6.72 -3.70
N SER A 127 -13.35 -5.67 -4.49
CA SER A 127 -12.31 -5.01 -5.28
C SER A 127 -11.26 -4.36 -4.38
N THR A 128 -11.67 -3.71 -3.29
CA THR A 128 -10.78 -3.09 -2.31
C THR A 128 -9.94 -4.16 -1.59
N ILE A 129 -10.58 -5.21 -1.09
CA ILE A 129 -9.88 -6.33 -0.43
C ILE A 129 -8.83 -6.95 -1.38
N LYS A 130 -9.21 -7.16 -2.64
CA LYS A 130 -8.35 -7.70 -3.68
C LYS A 130 -7.12 -6.81 -3.93
N SER A 131 -7.32 -5.50 -4.12
CA SER A 131 -6.23 -4.56 -4.39
C SER A 131 -5.22 -4.52 -3.23
N VAL A 132 -5.72 -4.52 -2.00
CA VAL A 132 -4.89 -4.57 -0.79
C VAL A 132 -4.11 -5.88 -0.71
N LEU A 133 -4.77 -7.02 -0.93
CA LEU A 133 -4.10 -8.34 -0.90
C LEU A 133 -3.02 -8.46 -1.98
N THR A 134 -3.30 -8.01 -3.20
CA THR A 134 -2.34 -8.05 -4.30
C THR A 134 -1.14 -7.14 -4.02
N SER A 135 -1.38 -5.91 -3.56
CA SER A 135 -0.31 -4.96 -3.22
C SER A 135 0.55 -5.49 -2.07
N ILE A 136 -0.06 -5.99 -0.99
CA ILE A 136 0.67 -6.55 0.15
C ILE A 136 1.48 -7.76 -0.27
N ALA A 137 0.90 -8.72 -1.00
CA ALA A 137 1.60 -9.92 -1.41
C ALA A 137 2.85 -9.61 -2.24
N MET A 138 2.77 -8.63 -3.14
CA MET A 138 3.89 -8.21 -3.97
C MET A 138 4.94 -7.44 -3.19
N SER A 139 4.54 -6.43 -2.41
CA SER A 139 5.47 -5.61 -1.64
C SER A 139 6.21 -6.43 -0.59
N VAL A 140 5.50 -7.24 0.20
CA VAL A 140 6.09 -8.01 1.30
C VAL A 140 7.16 -8.98 0.80
N VAL A 141 6.91 -9.69 -0.31
CA VAL A 141 7.92 -10.61 -0.86
C VAL A 141 9.20 -9.87 -1.24
N MET A 142 9.06 -8.70 -1.88
CA MET A 142 10.21 -7.90 -2.30
C MET A 142 10.94 -7.25 -1.13
N ASP A 143 10.20 -6.71 -0.18
CA ASP A 143 10.77 -6.06 1.00
C ASP A 143 11.52 -7.08 1.87
N ILE A 144 11.03 -8.32 1.99
CA ILE A 144 11.76 -9.39 2.67
C ILE A 144 13.08 -9.70 1.97
N VAL A 145 13.09 -9.84 0.64
CA VAL A 145 14.30 -10.10 -0.13
C VAL A 145 15.32 -8.97 0.07
N MET A 146 14.86 -7.72 -0.02
CA MET A 146 15.71 -6.55 0.22
C MET A 146 16.22 -6.47 1.66
N ALA A 147 15.36 -6.71 2.64
CA ALA A 147 15.75 -6.68 4.06
C ALA A 147 16.77 -7.75 4.42
N VAL A 148 16.60 -8.97 3.89
CA VAL A 148 17.58 -10.06 4.09
C VAL A 148 18.90 -9.73 3.41
N GLY A 149 18.88 -9.25 2.16
CA GLY A 149 20.08 -8.87 1.42
C GLY A 149 20.87 -7.75 2.08
N THR A 150 20.21 -6.67 2.44
CA THR A 150 20.84 -5.52 3.12
C THR A 150 21.31 -5.89 4.54
N GLY A 151 20.52 -6.68 5.27
CA GLY A 151 20.89 -7.17 6.60
C GLY A 151 22.13 -8.05 6.58
N PHE A 152 22.25 -8.95 5.59
CA PHE A 152 23.44 -9.79 5.42
C PHE A 152 24.70 -8.95 5.16
N VAL A 153 24.63 -7.96 4.30
CA VAL A 153 25.76 -7.06 4.00
C VAL A 153 26.14 -6.23 5.22
N LEU A 154 25.16 -5.67 5.93
CA LEU A 154 25.42 -4.88 7.13
C LEU A 154 26.09 -5.73 8.22
N PHE A 155 25.66 -6.98 8.40
CA PHE A 155 26.29 -7.93 9.32
C PHE A 155 27.75 -8.19 8.96
N ARG A 156 28.04 -8.35 7.66
CA ARG A 156 29.44 -8.56 7.18
C ARG A 156 30.31 -7.33 7.31
N MET A 157 29.73 -6.12 7.20
CA MET A 157 30.48 -4.86 7.33
C MET A 157 30.76 -4.50 8.78
N ASN A 158 29.74 -4.57 9.63
CA ASN A 158 29.87 -4.23 11.06
C ASN A 158 28.76 -4.88 11.90
N SER A 159 29.15 -5.89 12.69
CA SER A 159 28.25 -6.63 13.55
C SER A 159 27.60 -5.78 14.65
N SER A 160 28.29 -4.75 15.16
CA SER A 160 27.74 -3.84 16.17
C SER A 160 26.62 -2.97 15.60
N LEU A 161 26.79 -2.42 14.39
CA LEU A 161 25.75 -1.64 13.71
C LEU A 161 24.56 -2.54 13.35
N PHE A 162 24.80 -3.77 12.92
CA PHE A 162 23.73 -4.72 12.67
C PHE A 162 22.90 -5.01 13.94
N SER A 163 23.54 -5.16 15.09
CA SER A 163 22.83 -5.37 16.36
C SER A 163 21.95 -4.18 16.74
N ILE A 164 22.42 -2.95 16.52
CA ILE A 164 21.63 -1.74 16.77
C ILE A 164 20.44 -1.67 15.84
N THR A 165 20.63 -1.93 14.54
CA THR A 165 19.51 -1.93 13.56
C THR A 165 18.52 -3.03 13.84
N LEU A 166 18.97 -4.22 14.24
CA LEU A 166 18.08 -5.30 14.64
C LEU A 166 17.25 -4.92 15.88
N PHE A 167 17.90 -4.33 16.90
CA PHE A 167 17.23 -3.85 18.10
C PHE A 167 16.16 -2.80 17.79
N THR A 168 16.48 -1.79 16.96
CA THR A 168 15.51 -0.76 16.56
C THR A 168 14.36 -1.34 15.73
N THR A 169 14.62 -2.33 14.88
CA THR A 169 13.58 -3.03 14.11
C THR A 169 12.64 -3.81 15.04
N VAL A 170 13.18 -4.55 16.00
CA VAL A 170 12.38 -5.27 16.99
C VAL A 170 11.55 -4.30 17.85
N LEU A 171 12.15 -3.19 18.28
CA LEU A 171 11.45 -2.14 19.02
C LEU A 171 10.29 -1.54 18.21
N SER A 172 10.53 -1.26 16.93
CA SER A 172 9.49 -0.76 16.00
C SER A 172 8.34 -1.75 15.84
N LEU A 173 8.64 -3.04 15.68
CA LEU A 173 7.62 -4.09 15.63
C LEU A 173 6.80 -4.17 16.91
N LEU A 174 7.46 -4.06 18.06
CA LEU A 174 6.78 -4.06 19.35
C LEU A 174 5.86 -2.86 19.51
N LEU A 175 6.29 -1.67 19.10
CA LEU A 175 5.45 -0.48 19.05
C LEU A 175 4.22 -0.68 18.15
N VAL A 176 4.38 -1.23 16.95
CA VAL A 176 3.26 -1.52 16.04
C VAL A 176 2.25 -2.47 16.71
N ILE A 177 2.72 -3.51 17.42
CA ILE A 177 1.85 -4.46 18.10
C ILE A 177 1.08 -3.79 19.25
N ILE A 178 1.73 -2.92 20.03
CA ILE A 178 1.11 -2.19 21.13
C ILE A 178 0.03 -1.22 20.60
N PHE A 179 0.36 -0.46 19.54
CA PHE A 179 -0.54 0.55 18.98
C PHE A 179 -1.62 -0.02 18.07
N LYS A 180 -1.55 -1.31 17.69
CA LYS A 180 -2.54 -1.94 16.82
C LYS A 180 -3.97 -1.87 17.38
N GLN A 181 -4.15 -2.13 18.67
CA GLN A 181 -5.49 -2.13 19.27
C GLN A 181 -6.11 -0.73 19.38
N PRO A 182 -5.43 0.28 19.96
CA PRO A 182 -5.96 1.63 19.98
C PRO A 182 -6.22 2.18 18.57
N TYR A 183 -5.32 1.92 17.61
CA TYR A 183 -5.51 2.33 16.22
C TYR A 183 -6.75 1.69 15.57
N LYS A 184 -6.97 0.40 15.81
CA LYS A 184 -8.16 -0.31 15.32
C LYS A 184 -9.44 0.32 15.84
N ARG A 185 -9.50 0.63 17.15
CA ARG A 185 -10.67 1.26 17.77
C ARG A 185 -10.96 2.63 17.16
N ILE A 186 -9.94 3.49 17.05
CA ILE A 186 -10.09 4.80 16.43
C ILE A 186 -10.57 4.70 14.99
N ASN A 187 -10.03 3.74 14.23
CA ASN A 187 -10.44 3.51 12.84
C ASN A 187 -11.91 3.05 12.75
N GLU A 188 -12.37 2.19 13.64
CA GLU A 188 -13.77 1.77 13.72
C GLU A 188 -14.69 2.94 14.04
N GLU A 189 -14.34 3.77 15.01
CA GLU A 189 -15.08 4.99 15.37
C GLU A 189 -15.13 5.99 14.21
N THR A 190 -14.01 6.18 13.49
CA THR A 190 -13.93 7.01 12.29
C THR A 190 -14.82 6.49 11.15
N MET A 191 -14.85 5.18 10.93
CA MET A 191 -15.70 4.56 9.91
C MET A 191 -17.20 4.77 10.22
N VAL A 192 -17.60 4.59 11.49
CA VAL A 192 -18.99 4.83 11.91
C VAL A 192 -19.37 6.30 11.70
N GLN A 193 -18.53 7.23 12.13
CA GLN A 193 -18.81 8.66 11.97
C GLN A 193 -18.84 9.09 10.49
N SER A 194 -17.95 8.55 9.67
CA SER A 194 -17.97 8.79 8.22
C SER A 194 -19.26 8.26 7.56
N ALA A 195 -19.78 7.13 8.03
CA ALA A 195 -21.06 6.60 7.54
C ALA A 195 -22.23 7.52 7.91
N VAL A 196 -22.26 8.08 9.14
CA VAL A 196 -23.26 9.05 9.58
C VAL A 196 -23.20 10.31 8.71
N LEU A 197 -22.01 10.88 8.52
CA LEU A 197 -21.79 12.04 7.68
C LEU A 197 -22.26 11.81 6.24
N ASN A 198 -21.86 10.69 5.62
CA ASN A 198 -22.30 10.34 4.28
C ASN A 198 -23.83 10.18 4.18
N SER A 199 -24.45 9.56 5.17
CA SER A 199 -25.92 9.43 5.22
C SER A 199 -26.60 10.79 5.24
N GLN A 200 -26.12 11.71 6.08
CA GLN A 200 -26.66 13.06 6.18
C GLN A 200 -26.47 13.82 4.86
N MET A 201 -25.30 13.75 4.23
CA MET A 201 -25.07 14.34 2.91
C MET A 201 -26.05 13.81 1.85
N ILE A 202 -26.29 12.51 1.84
CA ILE A 202 -27.23 11.88 0.90
C ILE A 202 -28.67 12.35 1.18
N GLU A 203 -29.07 12.45 2.44
CA GLU A 203 -30.39 12.92 2.85
C GLU A 203 -30.60 14.39 2.47
N SER A 204 -29.64 15.26 2.74
CA SER A 204 -29.68 16.67 2.35
C SER A 204 -29.80 16.84 0.83
N LEU A 205 -29.03 16.08 0.05
CA LEU A 205 -29.11 16.12 -1.41
C LEU A 205 -30.41 15.56 -1.96
N ARG A 206 -31.00 14.52 -1.32
CA ARG A 206 -32.31 14.00 -1.71
C ARG A 206 -33.45 14.96 -1.36
N GLY A 207 -33.29 15.69 -0.24
CA GLY A 207 -34.26 16.69 0.24
C GLY A 207 -34.00 18.10 -0.28
N ILE A 208 -33.13 18.28 -1.28
CA ILE A 208 -32.67 19.61 -1.72
C ILE A 208 -33.81 20.53 -2.16
N GLU A 209 -34.83 19.97 -2.81
CA GLU A 209 -36.02 20.70 -3.20
C GLU A 209 -36.77 21.31 -1.98
N THR A 210 -36.93 20.48 -0.94
CA THR A 210 -37.57 20.90 0.32
C THR A 210 -36.73 21.98 1.03
N ILE A 211 -35.41 21.81 1.07
CA ILE A 211 -34.47 22.78 1.65
C ILE A 211 -34.59 24.13 0.93
N LYS A 212 -34.60 24.10 -0.42
CA LYS A 212 -34.73 25.30 -1.26
C LYS A 212 -36.09 25.98 -1.13
N CYS A 213 -37.18 25.20 -1.08
CA CYS A 213 -38.54 25.77 -0.92
C CYS A 213 -38.74 26.44 0.44
N ASN A 214 -38.05 25.98 1.48
CA ASN A 214 -38.17 26.54 2.83
C ASN A 214 -37.04 27.51 3.20
N ALA A 215 -36.11 27.81 2.28
CA ALA A 215 -34.94 28.68 2.51
C ALA A 215 -34.15 28.29 3.77
N CYS A 216 -33.91 26.99 3.97
CA CYS A 216 -33.26 26.41 5.13
C CYS A 216 -31.80 26.02 4.90
N GLU A 217 -31.14 26.56 3.86
CA GLU A 217 -29.78 26.18 3.44
C GLU A 217 -28.76 26.36 4.58
N ASP A 218 -28.80 27.52 5.24
CA ASP A 218 -27.84 27.85 6.32
C ASP A 218 -27.98 26.88 7.51
N ARG A 219 -29.21 26.52 7.87
CA ARG A 219 -29.47 25.57 8.95
C ARG A 219 -28.96 24.17 8.62
N GLU A 220 -29.14 23.73 7.38
CA GLU A 220 -28.66 22.43 6.92
C GLU A 220 -27.13 22.40 6.84
N LEU A 221 -26.54 23.50 6.39
CA LEU A 221 -25.08 23.67 6.37
C LEU A 221 -24.47 23.59 7.77
N GLU A 222 -25.06 24.26 8.76
CA GLU A 222 -24.62 24.16 10.15
C GLU A 222 -24.75 22.75 10.73
N ALA A 223 -25.80 22.02 10.36
CA ALA A 223 -25.97 20.63 10.78
C ALA A 223 -24.88 19.72 10.18
N LEU A 224 -24.57 19.89 8.89
CA LEU A 224 -23.52 19.18 8.21
C LEU A 224 -22.14 19.52 8.79
N GLU A 225 -21.87 20.80 9.06
CA GLU A 225 -20.63 21.28 9.66
C GLU A 225 -20.39 20.63 11.03
N ARG A 226 -21.42 20.55 11.87
CA ARG A 226 -21.31 19.89 13.19
C ARG A 226 -20.90 18.43 13.07
N GLU A 227 -21.49 17.66 12.15
CA GLU A 227 -21.12 16.26 11.95
C GLU A 227 -19.74 16.13 11.29
N TYR A 228 -19.37 17.04 10.40
CA TYR A 228 -18.03 17.08 9.82
C TYR A 228 -16.95 17.37 10.86
N ILE A 229 -17.17 18.34 11.75
CA ILE A 229 -16.25 18.64 12.86
C ILE A 229 -16.11 17.44 13.80
N LYS A 230 -17.19 16.71 14.08
CA LYS A 230 -17.12 15.46 14.88
C LYS A 230 -16.24 14.42 14.17
N SER A 231 -16.40 14.24 12.88
CA SER A 231 -15.59 13.29 12.10
C SER A 231 -14.11 13.64 12.13
N LEU A 232 -13.77 14.92 12.07
CA LEU A 232 -12.39 15.42 12.18
C LEU A 232 -11.79 15.20 13.57
N LYS A 233 -12.59 15.38 14.65
CA LYS A 233 -12.11 15.19 16.02
C LYS A 233 -11.78 13.75 16.38
N ILE A 234 -12.39 12.78 15.72
CA ILE A 234 -12.12 11.35 15.90
C ILE A 234 -10.89 10.92 15.11
N SER A 235 -10.58 11.60 14.00
CA SER A 235 -9.42 11.26 13.19
C SER A 235 -8.11 11.61 13.89
N PRO A 236 -7.18 10.67 14.10
CA PRO A 236 -5.94 10.90 14.85
C PRO A 236 -4.97 11.88 14.15
N VAL A 237 -5.23 12.27 12.92
CA VAL A 237 -4.37 13.16 12.11
C VAL A 237 -4.65 14.64 12.38
N SER A 238 -5.73 14.98 13.10
CA SER A 238 -6.17 16.38 13.25
C SER A 238 -5.50 17.19 14.38
N TYR A 239 -4.55 16.61 15.14
CA TYR A 239 -3.92 17.27 16.29
C TYR A 239 -2.37 17.24 16.29
N THR A 240 -1.75 17.13 15.13
CA THR A 240 -0.35 17.49 14.89
C THR A 240 -0.28 18.52 13.79
#